data_ba3560323ea3cb4071d0c0cdcaff390d
#
_entry.id   ba3560323ea3cb4071d0c0cdcaff390d
#
_cell.length_a   1.000
_cell.length_b   1.000
_cell.length_c   1.000
_cell.angle_alpha   90.00
_cell.angle_beta   90.00
_cell.angle_gamma   90.00
#
_symmetry.space_group_name_H-M   'P 1'
#
loop_
_entity.id
_entity.type
_entity.pdbx_description
1 polymer ?
#
loop_
_entity_poly.entity_id
_entity_poly.type
_entity_poly.pdbx_seq_one_letter_code
_entity_poly.pdbx_strand_id
1 'polypeptide(L)' 'MLLLSGILAHQADEVIVKARENGLTLRETKRIEDWVALALTK' A
#
# COMPACT_ATOMS: atom_id res chain seq x y z
N MET A 1 0.17 3.07 -12.57
CA MET A 1 0.45 3.41 -11.18
C MET A 1 -0.84 3.43 -10.37
N LEU A 2 -0.82 2.82 -9.24
CA LEU A 2 -1.96 2.79 -8.33
C LEU A 2 -1.58 3.49 -7.04
N LEU A 3 -2.42 4.42 -6.62
CA LEU A 3 -2.19 5.17 -5.40
C LEU A 3 -3.31 4.85 -4.41
N LEU A 4 -2.93 4.29 -3.28
CA LEU A 4 -3.87 3.96 -2.22
C LEU A 4 -3.59 4.84 -1.01
N SER A 5 -4.64 5.41 -0.44
CA SER A 5 -4.50 6.24 0.75
C SER A 5 -5.63 5.94 1.72
N GLY A 6 -5.46 6.35 2.97
CA GLY A 6 -6.48 6.09 3.98
C GLY A 6 -6.51 4.67 4.49
N ILE A 7 -5.40 3.95 4.33
CA ILE A 7 -5.29 2.58 4.82
C ILE A 7 -4.82 2.62 6.27
N LEU A 8 -5.48 1.86 7.13
CA LEU A 8 -5.03 1.77 8.51
C LEU A 8 -3.70 1.03 8.58
N ALA A 9 -2.82 1.48 9.46
CA ALA A 9 -1.46 0.93 9.53
C ALA A 9 -1.45 -0.59 9.71
N HIS A 10 -2.35 -1.13 10.52
CA HIS A 10 -2.40 -2.57 10.78
C HIS A 10 -2.93 -3.36 9.58
N GLN A 11 -3.52 -2.68 8.59
CA GLN A 11 -4.03 -3.33 7.39
C GLN A 11 -3.08 -3.21 6.21
N ALA A 12 -2.04 -2.38 6.35
CA ALA A 12 -1.11 -2.12 5.25
C ALA A 12 -0.43 -3.40 4.75
N ASP A 13 -0.04 -4.28 5.66
CA ASP A 13 0.63 -5.52 5.27
C ASP A 13 -0.27 -6.40 4.41
N GLU A 14 -1.54 -6.51 4.75
CA GLU A 14 -2.49 -7.28 3.96
C GLU A 14 -2.64 -6.70 2.56
N VAL A 15 -2.71 -5.38 2.47
CA VAL A 15 -2.84 -4.71 1.18
C VAL A 15 -1.62 -4.95 0.32
N ILE A 16 -0.43 -4.88 0.92
CA ILE A 16 0.81 -5.11 0.19
C ILE A 16 0.86 -6.55 -0.34
N VAL A 17 0.49 -7.52 0.48
CA VAL A 17 0.48 -8.93 0.06
C VAL A 17 -0.49 -9.12 -1.11
N LYS A 18 -1.69 -8.56 -1.00
CA LYS A 18 -2.68 -8.66 -2.07
C LYS A 18 -2.19 -8.01 -3.37
N ALA A 19 -1.54 -6.86 -3.24
CA ALA A 19 -1.02 -6.16 -4.41
C ALA A 19 0.05 -7.00 -5.11
N ARG A 20 0.92 -7.62 -4.33
CA ARG A 20 1.99 -8.46 -4.90
C ARG A 20 1.40 -9.69 -5.59
N GLU A 21 0.34 -10.27 -5.04
CA GLU A 21 -0.33 -11.40 -5.66
C GLU A 21 -0.93 -11.01 -7.01
N ASN A 22 -1.27 -9.75 -7.18
CA ASN A 22 -1.82 -9.24 -8.43
C ASN A 22 -0.75 -8.65 -9.36
N GLY A 23 0.52 -8.91 -9.07
CA GLY A 23 1.61 -8.47 -9.92
C GLY A 23 2.02 -7.02 -9.77
N LEU A 24 1.60 -6.39 -8.67
CA LEU A 24 1.96 -5.01 -8.41
C LEU A 24 3.22 -4.94 -7.55
N THR A 25 3.98 -3.88 -7.73
CA THR A 25 5.19 -3.64 -6.95
C THR A 25 5.03 -2.40 -6.10
N LEU A 26 5.35 -2.51 -4.83
CA LEU A 26 5.30 -1.38 -3.92
C LEU A 26 6.48 -0.44 -4.22
N ARG A 27 6.15 0.81 -4.55
CA ARG A 27 7.17 1.82 -4.89
C ARG A 27 7.45 2.73 -3.71
N GLU A 28 6.42 3.09 -2.98
CA GLU A 28 6.58 4.03 -1.89
C GLU A 28 5.53 3.78 -0.82
N THR A 29 5.92 3.94 0.43
CA THR A 29 5.03 3.85 1.57
C THR A 29 5.19 5.12 2.39
N LYS A 30 4.08 5.78 2.70
CA LYS A 30 4.09 6.96 3.53
C LYS A 30 3.14 6.75 4.69
N ARG A 31 3.64 6.92 5.90
CA ARG A 31 2.84 6.77 7.12
C ARG A 31 2.53 8.14 7.70
N ILE A 32 1.26 8.36 7.98
CA ILE A 32 0.79 9.58 8.62
C ILE A 32 -0.08 9.16 9.80
N GLU A 33 0.46 9.27 11.00
CA GLU A 33 -0.21 8.81 12.23
C GLU A 33 -0.61 7.34 12.08
N ASP A 34 -1.91 7.04 12.10
CA ASP A 34 -2.42 5.67 11.98
C ASP A 34 -2.77 5.30 10.54
N TRP A 35 -2.50 6.22 9.61
CA TRP A 35 -2.86 6.03 8.20
C TRP A 35 -1.63 5.76 7.37
N VAL A 36 -1.81 4.98 6.34
CA VAL A 36 -0.72 4.66 5.41
C VAL A 36 -1.18 4.94 3.98
N ALA A 37 -0.31 5.56 3.22
CA ALA A 37 -0.51 5.76 1.79
C ALA A 37 0.50 4.91 1.04
N LEU A 38 0.04 4.17 0.06
CA LEU A 38 0.89 3.26 -0.72
C LEU A 38 0.87 3.65 -2.18
N ALA A 39 2.04 3.70 -2.79
CA ALA A 39 2.17 3.90 -4.23
C ALA A 39 2.67 2.59 -4.83
N LEU A 40 1.88 2.04 -5.73
CA LEU A 40 2.15 0.75 -6.35
C LEU A 40 2.24 0.90 -7.87
N THR A 41 3.10 0.12 -8.49
CA THR A 41 3.19 0.07 -9.95
C THR A 41 3.24 -1.38 -10.40
N LYS A 42 2.89 -1.56 -11.65
CA LYS A 42 2.92 -2.87 -12.27
C LYS A 42 4.31 -3.27 -12.74
#